data_142ca31dce2daab9a5c42cdb494e5a59
#
_entry.id   142ca31dce2daab9a5c42cdb494e5a59
#
_cell.length_a   1.000
_cell.length_b   1.000
_cell.length_c   1.000
_cell.angle_alpha   90.00
_cell.angle_beta   90.00
_cell.angle_gamma   90.00
#
_symmetry.space_group_name_H-M   'P 1'
#
loop_
_entity.id
_entity.type
_entity.pdbx_description
1 polymer ?
#
loop_
_entity_poly.entity_id
_entity_poly.type
_entity_poly.pdbx_seq_one_letter_code
_entity_poly.pdbx_strand_id
1 'polypeptide(L)'
;SLHDALPIFMGNEIGQLREWDEQKSCDWFLLDYPMHDAFEHLCEDLGKIYTENDAFFDQDYDPSRFCWIDADNVGQNTFSFIRRGSKKDFVIIMNFSTNPYDHQQFGVPCKGKYKEILNTEWDKYNGNLKDHTPQEVQAMRLTRHNQPYMIEVNVPSFGAMIYEVEK
;
A
#
# COMPACT_ATOMS: atom_id res chain seq x y z
N SER A 1 21.97 0.06 10.27
CA SER A 1 21.80 -1.06 9.36
C SER A 1 21.01 -0.58 8.14
N LEU A 2 21.21 -1.22 7.00
CA LEU A 2 20.55 -0.89 5.73
C LEU A 2 19.02 -1.14 5.73
N HIS A 3 18.45 -1.54 6.85
CA HIS A 3 17.05 -1.94 6.98
C HIS A 3 16.12 -0.82 7.43
N ASP A 4 16.66 0.30 7.88
CA ASP A 4 15.88 1.38 8.48
C ASP A 4 15.57 2.53 7.50
N ALA A 5 15.97 2.39 6.24
CA ALA A 5 15.68 3.37 5.22
C ALA A 5 14.72 2.78 4.18
N LEU A 6 13.58 3.42 4.00
CA LEU A 6 12.85 3.29 2.75
C LEU A 6 13.88 3.51 1.62
N PRO A 7 13.88 2.69 0.56
CA PRO A 7 14.84 2.83 -0.53
C PRO A 7 14.50 4.05 -1.42
N ILE A 8 14.42 5.22 -0.79
CA ILE A 8 14.34 6.51 -1.48
C ILE A 8 15.77 6.89 -1.83
N PHE A 9 16.03 7.04 -3.11
CA PHE A 9 17.36 7.34 -3.61
C PHE A 9 17.32 8.58 -4.50
N MET A 10 17.95 9.67 -4.01
CA MET A 10 18.33 10.86 -4.79
C MET A 10 17.24 11.36 -5.77
N GLY A 11 16.09 11.78 -5.26
CA GLY A 11 15.02 12.37 -6.05
C GLY A 11 13.97 11.38 -6.57
N ASN A 12 14.02 10.10 -6.16
CA ASN A 12 12.96 9.16 -6.48
C ASN A 12 11.63 9.60 -5.89
N GLU A 13 11.64 10.22 -4.70
CA GLU A 13 10.46 10.73 -3.99
C GLU A 13 9.74 11.87 -4.72
N ILE A 14 10.45 12.59 -5.58
CA ILE A 14 9.89 13.66 -6.41
C ILE A 14 9.72 13.23 -7.88
N GLY A 15 9.95 11.95 -8.19
CA GLY A 15 9.85 11.43 -9.56
C GLY A 15 10.84 12.09 -10.52
N GLN A 16 12.10 12.33 -10.09
CA GLN A 16 13.13 12.96 -10.90
C GLN A 16 13.34 12.22 -12.22
N LEU A 17 13.37 12.97 -13.33
CA LEU A 17 13.45 12.40 -14.67
C LEU A 17 14.87 12.07 -15.14
N ARG A 18 15.88 12.68 -14.54
CA ARG A 18 17.30 12.39 -14.84
C ARG A 18 17.87 11.43 -13.82
N GLU A 19 18.96 10.75 -14.21
CA GLU A 19 19.76 9.97 -13.27
C GLU A 19 20.36 10.87 -12.18
N TRP A 20 20.55 10.30 -11.01
CA TRP A 20 21.22 11.00 -9.91
C TRP A 20 22.67 11.34 -10.26
N ASP A 21 23.16 12.41 -9.66
CA ASP A 21 24.54 12.88 -9.85
C ASP A 21 24.95 13.54 -8.52
N GLU A 22 25.95 12.97 -7.86
CA GLU A 22 26.43 13.47 -6.56
C GLU A 22 26.99 14.90 -6.62
N GLN A 23 27.27 15.41 -7.81
CA GLN A 23 27.76 16.77 -8.03
C GLN A 23 26.64 17.78 -8.30
N LYS A 24 25.41 17.33 -8.36
CA LYS A 24 24.24 18.17 -8.65
C LYS A 24 23.15 18.01 -7.59
N SER A 25 22.46 19.11 -7.33
CA SER A 25 21.23 19.06 -6.52
C SER A 25 20.14 18.26 -7.23
N CYS A 26 19.21 17.67 -6.46
CA CYS A 26 17.96 17.16 -7.02
C CYS A 26 17.19 18.27 -7.72
N ASP A 27 16.32 17.88 -8.65
CA ASP A 27 15.52 18.80 -9.47
C ASP A 27 14.27 19.27 -8.67
N TRP A 28 14.48 19.95 -7.54
CA TRP A 28 13.42 20.40 -6.63
C TRP A 28 12.33 21.24 -7.30
N PHE A 29 12.63 21.89 -8.44
CA PHE A 29 11.64 22.63 -9.22
C PHE A 29 10.52 21.74 -9.75
N LEU A 30 10.69 20.41 -9.76
CA LEU A 30 9.65 19.46 -10.17
C LEU A 30 8.44 19.53 -9.22
N LEU A 31 8.63 19.92 -7.97
CA LEU A 31 7.53 20.10 -7.01
C LEU A 31 6.57 21.25 -7.38
N ASP A 32 6.95 22.14 -8.29
CA ASP A 32 6.04 23.12 -8.87
C ASP A 32 4.99 22.49 -9.80
N TYR A 33 5.15 21.20 -10.15
CA TYR A 33 4.24 20.47 -11.03
C TYR A 33 3.35 19.52 -10.21
N PRO A 34 2.00 19.59 -10.36
CA PRO A 34 1.05 18.89 -9.50
C PRO A 34 1.27 17.36 -9.40
N MET A 35 1.74 16.70 -10.46
CA MET A 35 1.99 15.25 -10.44
C MET A 35 3.20 14.89 -9.57
N HIS A 36 4.25 15.68 -9.60
CA HIS A 36 5.46 15.46 -8.83
C HIS A 36 5.22 15.77 -7.35
N ASP A 37 4.51 16.86 -7.06
CA ASP A 37 4.09 17.25 -5.71
C ASP A 37 3.17 16.18 -5.08
N ALA A 38 2.17 15.71 -5.82
CA ALA A 38 1.28 14.65 -5.36
C ALA A 38 2.01 13.32 -5.11
N PHE A 39 3.01 13.00 -5.93
CA PHE A 39 3.81 11.80 -5.74
C PHE A 39 4.72 11.90 -4.50
N GLU A 40 5.27 13.07 -4.25
CA GLU A 40 6.05 13.34 -3.03
C GLU A 40 5.18 13.17 -1.78
N HIS A 41 3.96 13.72 -1.77
CA HIS A 41 3.01 13.53 -0.68
C HIS A 41 2.63 12.04 -0.47
N LEU A 42 2.52 11.25 -1.55
CA LEU A 42 2.34 9.81 -1.43
C LEU A 42 3.54 9.13 -0.73
N CYS A 43 4.76 9.51 -1.12
CA CYS A 43 5.98 8.98 -0.51
C CYS A 43 6.09 9.38 0.98
N GLU A 44 5.70 10.61 1.35
CA GLU A 44 5.63 11.04 2.75
C GLU A 44 4.66 10.20 3.57
N ASP A 45 3.44 10.00 3.05
CA ASP A 45 2.41 9.24 3.77
C ASP A 45 2.78 7.76 3.89
N LEU A 46 3.40 7.16 2.86
CA LEU A 46 3.99 5.82 2.96
C LEU A 46 5.10 5.76 4.01
N GLY A 47 5.96 6.77 4.06
CA GLY A 47 7.01 6.91 5.07
C GLY A 47 6.45 6.97 6.50
N LYS A 48 5.38 7.73 6.72
CA LYS A 48 4.66 7.80 8.01
C LYS A 48 4.07 6.43 8.38
N ILE A 49 3.35 5.79 7.45
CA ILE A 49 2.79 4.45 7.68
C ILE A 49 3.90 3.46 8.06
N TYR A 50 5.02 3.50 7.35
CA TYR A 50 6.16 2.63 7.63
C TYR A 50 6.74 2.86 9.03
N THR A 51 7.04 4.10 9.39
CA THR A 51 7.74 4.44 10.64
C THR A 51 6.85 4.34 11.88
N GLU A 52 5.55 4.53 11.74
CA GLU A 52 4.58 4.48 12.84
C GLU A 52 4.08 3.06 13.17
N ASN A 53 4.33 2.06 12.29
CA ASN A 53 3.77 0.73 12.44
C ASN A 53 4.84 -0.36 12.38
N ASP A 54 5.04 -1.02 13.50
CA ASP A 54 6.03 -2.09 13.70
C ASP A 54 5.87 -3.27 12.72
N ALA A 55 4.70 -3.44 12.12
CA ALA A 55 4.44 -4.45 11.11
C ALA A 55 5.37 -4.36 9.89
N PHE A 56 5.90 -3.17 9.58
CA PHE A 56 6.69 -2.93 8.37
C PHE A 56 8.19 -3.04 8.59
N PHE A 57 8.70 -2.87 9.80
CA PHE A 57 10.14 -2.86 10.07
C PHE A 57 10.59 -3.80 11.21
N ASP A 58 9.71 -4.11 12.19
CA ASP A 58 10.11 -4.96 13.32
C ASP A 58 10.13 -6.42 12.90
N GLN A 59 11.23 -7.11 13.23
CA GLN A 59 11.44 -8.53 12.93
C GLN A 59 11.17 -8.88 11.46
N ASP A 60 11.61 -8.05 10.54
CA ASP A 60 11.34 -8.21 9.11
C ASP A 60 11.87 -9.53 8.50
N TYR A 61 12.83 -10.16 9.17
CA TYR A 61 13.33 -11.50 8.80
C TYR A 61 12.52 -12.67 9.37
N ASP A 62 11.54 -12.40 10.25
CA ASP A 62 10.66 -13.45 10.74
C ASP A 62 9.58 -13.76 9.71
N PRO A 63 9.57 -14.97 9.13
CA PRO A 63 8.58 -15.33 8.12
C PRO A 63 7.14 -15.32 8.64
N SER A 64 6.93 -15.35 9.96
CA SER A 64 5.59 -15.23 10.54
C SER A 64 4.99 -13.82 10.40
N ARG A 65 5.83 -12.80 10.14
CA ARG A 65 5.41 -11.39 9.96
C ARG A 65 4.90 -11.08 8.56
N PHE A 66 5.13 -11.95 7.60
CA PHE A 66 4.68 -11.80 6.22
C PHE A 66 3.87 -13.02 5.78
N CYS A 67 2.79 -12.79 5.05
CA CYS A 67 2.01 -13.87 4.45
C CYS A 67 1.38 -13.41 3.14
N TRP A 68 1.65 -14.12 2.05
CA TRP A 68 0.90 -13.93 0.82
C TRP A 68 -0.58 -14.29 1.02
N ILE A 69 -1.47 -13.46 0.50
CA ILE A 69 -2.89 -13.77 0.34
C ILE A 69 -3.08 -14.39 -1.04
N ASP A 70 -2.67 -13.65 -2.07
CA ASP A 70 -2.72 -14.07 -3.46
C ASP A 70 -1.50 -13.48 -4.19
N ALA A 71 -0.59 -14.35 -4.64
CA ALA A 71 0.64 -13.98 -5.32
C ALA A 71 0.64 -14.42 -6.79
N ASP A 72 -0.29 -15.28 -7.18
CA ASP A 72 -0.26 -16.00 -8.47
C ASP A 72 -1.45 -15.64 -9.38
N ASN A 73 -2.11 -14.51 -9.14
CA ASN A 73 -3.27 -14.06 -9.91
C ASN A 73 -2.87 -13.44 -11.26
N VAL A 74 -2.27 -14.28 -12.12
CA VAL A 74 -1.77 -13.86 -13.43
C VAL A 74 -2.90 -13.32 -14.31
N GLY A 75 -4.13 -13.84 -14.16
CA GLY A 75 -5.28 -13.43 -14.97
C GLY A 75 -5.73 -12.00 -14.72
N GLN A 76 -5.54 -11.49 -13.50
CA GLN A 76 -5.90 -10.13 -13.11
C GLN A 76 -4.69 -9.22 -12.89
N ASN A 77 -3.49 -9.80 -12.81
CA ASN A 77 -2.26 -9.09 -12.48
C ASN A 77 -2.36 -8.31 -11.15
N THR A 78 -2.98 -8.96 -10.16
CA THR A 78 -3.15 -8.44 -8.79
C THR A 78 -2.30 -9.23 -7.81
N PHE A 79 -1.80 -8.54 -6.79
CA PHE A 79 -1.03 -9.13 -5.70
C PHE A 79 -1.60 -8.68 -4.37
N SER A 80 -1.62 -9.56 -3.39
CA SER A 80 -2.03 -9.20 -2.05
C SER A 80 -1.28 -9.98 -0.98
N PHE A 81 -0.98 -9.30 0.13
CA PHE A 81 -0.25 -9.89 1.24
C PHE A 81 -0.60 -9.22 2.58
N ILE A 82 -0.21 -9.87 3.66
CA ILE A 82 -0.38 -9.42 5.03
C ILE A 82 0.98 -9.08 5.62
N ARG A 83 1.06 -7.94 6.31
CA ARG A 83 2.13 -7.59 7.25
C ARG A 83 1.56 -7.63 8.67
N ARG A 84 2.25 -8.35 9.54
CA ARG A 84 1.77 -8.59 10.91
C ARG A 84 2.57 -7.77 11.91
N GLY A 85 1.91 -6.86 12.61
CA GLY A 85 2.50 -6.08 13.70
C GLY A 85 2.17 -6.65 15.08
N SER A 86 2.61 -5.99 16.11
CA SER A 86 2.31 -6.36 17.50
C SER A 86 0.86 -6.02 17.89
N LYS A 87 0.34 -4.91 17.42
CA LYS A 87 -1.00 -4.38 17.75
C LYS A 87 -1.95 -4.43 16.56
N LYS A 88 -1.45 -4.21 15.36
CA LYS A 88 -2.23 -4.14 14.14
C LYS A 88 -1.66 -5.09 13.08
N ASP A 89 -2.53 -5.64 12.27
CA ASP A 89 -2.16 -6.28 11.01
C ASP A 89 -2.57 -5.39 9.84
N PHE A 90 -1.83 -5.50 8.75
CA PHE A 90 -2.06 -4.73 7.52
C PHE A 90 -2.27 -5.67 6.34
N VAL A 91 -3.25 -5.34 5.53
CA VAL A 91 -3.52 -6.02 4.25
C VAL A 91 -3.18 -5.05 3.14
N ILE A 92 -2.24 -5.47 2.28
CA ILE A 92 -1.81 -4.70 1.13
C ILE A 92 -2.35 -5.38 -0.13
N ILE A 93 -3.01 -4.61 -0.99
CA ILE A 93 -3.60 -5.06 -2.25
C ILE A 93 -3.06 -4.16 -3.35
N MET A 94 -2.53 -4.76 -4.42
CA MET A 94 -1.96 -4.04 -5.56
C MET A 94 -2.55 -4.59 -6.85
N ASN A 95 -2.89 -3.70 -7.77
CA ASN A 95 -3.36 -4.01 -9.11
C ASN A 95 -2.43 -3.39 -10.15
N PHE A 96 -1.79 -4.21 -10.95
CA PHE A 96 -0.88 -3.79 -12.04
C PHE A 96 -1.54 -3.89 -13.41
N SER A 97 -2.89 -3.92 -13.47
CA SER A 97 -3.63 -3.95 -14.71
C SER A 97 -4.42 -2.66 -14.96
N THR A 98 -4.80 -2.45 -16.21
CA THR A 98 -5.68 -1.34 -16.64
C THR A 98 -7.13 -1.51 -16.19
N ASN A 99 -7.52 -2.72 -15.75
CA ASN A 99 -8.89 -3.01 -15.37
C ASN A 99 -9.11 -2.77 -13.87
N PRO A 100 -10.10 -2.00 -13.46
CA PRO A 100 -10.56 -2.02 -12.08
C PRO A 100 -11.32 -3.32 -11.81
N TYR A 101 -11.36 -3.75 -10.57
CA TYR A 101 -12.08 -4.95 -10.15
C TYR A 101 -13.00 -4.61 -8.98
N ASP A 102 -14.31 -4.69 -9.24
CA ASP A 102 -15.32 -4.48 -8.23
C ASP A 102 -15.58 -5.76 -7.43
N HIS A 103 -15.94 -5.60 -6.15
CA HIS A 103 -16.34 -6.70 -5.28
C HIS A 103 -15.31 -7.83 -5.16
N GLN A 104 -14.01 -7.50 -5.22
CA GLN A 104 -12.95 -8.50 -5.08
C GLN A 104 -12.86 -8.97 -3.63
N GLN A 105 -12.67 -10.28 -3.47
CA GLN A 105 -12.65 -10.95 -2.18
C GLN A 105 -11.25 -11.37 -1.81
N PHE A 106 -10.76 -10.87 -0.68
CA PHE A 106 -9.43 -11.19 -0.14
C PHE A 106 -9.55 -11.89 1.21
N GLY A 107 -8.79 -12.99 1.36
CA GLY A 107 -8.68 -13.69 2.63
C GLY A 107 -7.92 -12.85 3.65
N VAL A 108 -8.42 -12.79 4.90
CA VAL A 108 -7.82 -12.00 5.97
C VAL A 108 -7.73 -12.79 7.27
N PRO A 109 -6.72 -12.49 8.14
CA PRO A 109 -6.38 -13.37 9.26
C PRO A 109 -7.35 -13.30 10.43
N CYS A 110 -8.03 -12.18 10.65
CA CYS A 110 -8.87 -11.99 11.84
C CYS A 110 -10.23 -11.37 11.50
N LYS A 111 -11.16 -11.60 12.42
CA LYS A 111 -12.41 -10.86 12.42
C LYS A 111 -12.15 -9.39 12.78
N GLY A 112 -12.99 -8.50 12.31
CA GLY A 112 -12.90 -7.09 12.67
C GLY A 112 -13.27 -6.19 11.52
N LYS A 113 -13.12 -4.91 11.77
CA LYS A 113 -13.32 -3.85 10.80
C LYS A 113 -11.96 -3.48 10.22
N TYR A 114 -11.82 -3.64 8.91
CA TYR A 114 -10.64 -3.26 8.15
C TYR A 114 -10.83 -1.84 7.66
N LYS A 115 -9.93 -0.94 8.05
CA LYS A 115 -9.96 0.46 7.68
C LYS A 115 -8.92 0.74 6.61
N GLU A 116 -9.34 1.31 5.50
CA GLU A 116 -8.44 1.80 4.47
C GLU A 116 -7.65 3.00 5.00
N ILE A 117 -6.33 2.91 5.02
CA ILE A 117 -5.43 3.97 5.49
C ILE A 117 -4.64 4.62 4.38
N LEU A 118 -4.59 3.97 3.22
CA LEU A 118 -3.98 4.51 2.00
C LEU A 118 -4.63 3.88 0.77
N ASN A 119 -4.86 4.72 -0.24
CA ASN A 119 -5.21 4.30 -1.59
C ASN A 119 -4.53 5.28 -2.56
N THR A 120 -3.69 4.76 -3.46
CA THR A 120 -2.94 5.58 -4.40
C THR A 120 -3.81 6.36 -5.39
N GLU A 121 -5.07 5.97 -5.53
CA GLU A 121 -6.06 6.64 -6.39
C GLU A 121 -6.83 7.78 -5.68
N TRP A 122 -6.53 8.10 -4.42
CA TRP A 122 -7.12 9.27 -3.79
C TRP A 122 -6.70 10.56 -4.49
N ASP A 123 -7.60 11.53 -4.54
CA ASP A 123 -7.40 12.82 -5.22
C ASP A 123 -6.22 13.62 -4.67
N LYS A 124 -5.89 13.47 -3.39
CA LYS A 124 -4.70 14.08 -2.76
C LYS A 124 -3.38 13.61 -3.36
N TYR A 125 -3.37 12.45 -4.03
CA TYR A 125 -2.23 11.93 -4.79
C TYR A 125 -2.43 12.09 -6.31
N ASN A 126 -3.37 12.97 -6.70
CA ASN A 126 -3.77 13.20 -8.08
C ASN A 126 -4.35 11.94 -8.76
N GLY A 127 -4.93 11.04 -7.97
CA GLY A 127 -5.66 9.86 -8.43
C GLY A 127 -7.09 10.21 -8.88
N ASN A 128 -7.81 9.18 -9.31
CA ASN A 128 -9.14 9.33 -9.92
C ASN A 128 -10.30 9.30 -8.91
N LEU A 129 -10.05 8.92 -7.65
CA LEU A 129 -11.06 8.88 -6.60
C LEU A 129 -11.17 10.25 -5.91
N LYS A 130 -12.28 10.96 -6.20
CA LYS A 130 -12.55 12.30 -5.65
C LYS A 130 -12.96 12.29 -4.18
N ASP A 131 -13.46 11.17 -3.69
CA ASP A 131 -13.78 10.97 -2.28
C ASP A 131 -12.68 10.13 -1.64
N HIS A 132 -11.87 10.77 -0.80
CA HIS A 132 -10.80 10.12 -0.04
C HIS A 132 -11.20 9.81 1.41
N THR A 133 -12.50 9.70 1.67
CA THR A 133 -12.98 9.16 2.95
C THR A 133 -12.54 7.71 3.07
N PRO A 134 -11.71 7.35 4.08
CA PRO A 134 -11.26 5.99 4.26
C PRO A 134 -12.41 4.99 4.32
N GLN A 135 -12.38 3.97 3.48
CA GLN A 135 -13.38 2.91 3.51
C GLN A 135 -13.16 2.02 4.73
N GLU A 136 -14.27 1.57 5.32
CA GLU A 136 -14.26 0.61 6.39
C GLU A 136 -15.09 -0.60 5.98
N VAL A 137 -14.46 -1.77 5.96
CA VAL A 137 -15.09 -3.02 5.54
C VAL A 137 -15.08 -4.04 6.69
N GLN A 138 -16.22 -4.66 6.92
CA GLN A 138 -16.36 -5.68 7.96
C GLN A 138 -15.93 -7.05 7.42
N ALA A 139 -15.00 -7.71 8.11
CA ALA A 139 -14.62 -9.07 7.76
C ALA A 139 -15.77 -10.06 7.98
N MET A 140 -16.01 -10.87 6.97
CA MET A 140 -17.01 -11.96 7.00
C MET A 140 -16.35 -13.29 7.33
N ARG A 141 -17.03 -14.15 8.07
CA ARG A 141 -16.55 -15.50 8.40
C ARG A 141 -16.72 -16.44 7.20
N LEU A 142 -15.80 -16.32 6.27
CA LEU A 142 -15.74 -17.16 5.07
C LEU A 142 -14.27 -17.42 4.73
N THR A 143 -13.89 -18.71 4.64
CA THR A 143 -12.52 -19.10 4.31
C THR A 143 -12.20 -18.71 2.86
N ARG A 144 -11.14 -17.91 2.67
CA ARG A 144 -10.63 -17.49 1.37
C ARG A 144 -9.11 -17.41 1.41
N HIS A 145 -8.42 -17.83 0.33
CA HIS A 145 -6.95 -17.79 0.24
C HIS A 145 -6.24 -18.38 1.50
N ASN A 146 -6.75 -19.50 2.01
CA ASN A 146 -6.28 -20.13 3.25
C ASN A 146 -6.37 -19.26 4.53
N GLN A 147 -7.15 -18.17 4.51
CA GLN A 147 -7.44 -17.33 5.66
C GLN A 147 -8.86 -17.61 6.18
N PRO A 148 -9.11 -17.49 7.51
CA PRO A 148 -10.40 -17.85 8.11
C PRO A 148 -11.52 -16.83 7.87
N TYR A 149 -11.19 -15.63 7.46
CA TYR A 149 -12.13 -14.55 7.15
C TYR A 149 -11.84 -13.98 5.77
N MET A 150 -12.74 -13.17 5.27
CA MET A 150 -12.56 -12.41 4.05
C MET A 150 -13.11 -10.99 4.16
N ILE A 151 -12.55 -10.09 3.38
CA ILE A 151 -13.11 -8.77 3.07
C ILE A 151 -13.43 -8.69 1.59
N GLU A 152 -14.39 -7.85 1.24
CA GLU A 152 -14.75 -7.54 -0.13
C GLU A 152 -14.53 -6.04 -0.38
N VAL A 153 -13.75 -5.71 -1.40
CA VAL A 153 -13.32 -4.35 -1.70
C VAL A 153 -13.29 -4.11 -3.21
N ASN A 154 -13.38 -2.83 -3.61
CA ASN A 154 -13.17 -2.43 -4.99
C ASN A 154 -11.70 -2.07 -5.18
N VAL A 155 -11.08 -2.65 -6.20
CA VAL A 155 -9.65 -2.48 -6.50
C VAL A 155 -9.50 -1.61 -7.73
N PRO A 156 -8.93 -0.41 -7.62
CA PRO A 156 -8.75 0.49 -8.76
C PRO A 156 -7.70 -0.06 -9.75
N SER A 157 -7.79 0.40 -11.01
CA SER A 157 -6.76 0.14 -12.02
C SER A 157 -5.44 0.80 -11.62
N PHE A 158 -4.32 0.11 -11.83
CA PHE A 158 -2.96 0.60 -11.49
C PHE A 158 -2.82 1.14 -10.07
N GLY A 159 -3.67 0.69 -9.13
CA GLY A 159 -3.74 1.21 -7.77
C GLY A 159 -3.18 0.24 -6.72
N ALA A 160 -2.80 0.82 -5.59
CA ALA A 160 -2.45 0.08 -4.39
C ALA A 160 -3.25 0.60 -3.19
N MET A 161 -3.68 -0.33 -2.34
CA MET A 161 -4.45 -0.03 -1.14
C MET A 161 -3.82 -0.69 0.09
N ILE A 162 -3.89 -0.01 1.21
CA ILE A 162 -3.47 -0.53 2.51
C ILE A 162 -4.65 -0.44 3.47
N TYR A 163 -5.02 -1.59 4.02
CA TYR A 163 -6.02 -1.70 5.08
C TYR A 163 -5.36 -2.09 6.39
N GLU A 164 -5.76 -1.47 7.50
CA GLU A 164 -5.36 -1.86 8.84
C GLU A 164 -6.50 -2.55 9.59
N VAL A 165 -6.16 -3.44 10.53
CA VAL A 165 -7.08 -4.04 11.49
C VAL A 165 -6.42 -4.15 12.85
N GLU A 166 -7.12 -3.76 13.90
CA GLU A 166 -6.68 -3.96 15.29
C GLU A 166 -6.89 -5.42 15.71
N LYS A 167 -5.93 -5.93 16.51
CA LYS A 167 -5.98 -7.28 17.10
C LYS A 167 -6.85 -7.34 18.35
#